data_30115b5f5da8315abe08b86078681d69
#
_entry.id   30115b5f5da8315abe08b86078681d69
#
_cell.length_a   1.000
_cell.length_b   1.000
_cell.length_c   1.000
_cell.angle_alpha   90.00
_cell.angle_beta   90.00
_cell.angle_gamma   90.00
#
_symmetry.space_group_name_H-M   'P 1'
#
loop_
_entity.id
_entity.type
_entity.pdbx_description
1 polymer ?
#
loop_
_entity_poly.entity_id
_entity_poly.type
_entity_poly.pdbx_seq_one_letter_code
_entity_poly.pdbx_strand_id
1 'polypeptide(L)'
;MSSEHDASRQLDGLQQCLSQNRRPLGLFIAAGCGLSIPHPADPKKPLIRDIAGLTEDLAASFKGSPNLSVYQSAVAHLIEDEIAKPNIEVILSHVRAMSRMVGKKELHGHKRDAIDTLEIAICEFISKSVDQTLPEKGTPYHHLGCWLRSQPREAPVEIFTTNYDLLIEQGREAQRAPFFDGFIGTRRPFLDIAAIEQDQLPARWTRLWKLHGSINWQFEKGAGVIRRIGGPAGGSALIHPSHLKYEQSRRMPYLIMIDRLRSFLRKPSAVLVVSGYSFGDDHINECLVEGLRSNPSAVVFGLLFGPLDGYTHAHDFATTATNLKLLARDGAIVGARKGAWKKAPDGKAVEFYHGDFAVFGSLLGDLAGAEHASV
;
A
#
# COMPACT_ATOMS: atom_id res chain seq x y z
N MET A 1 5.37 -28.89 -21.36
CA MET A 1 4.91 -27.86 -22.34
C MET A 1 4.83 -26.55 -21.59
N SER A 2 5.58 -25.52 -21.99
CA SER A 2 5.41 -24.18 -21.42
C SER A 2 4.01 -23.68 -21.79
N SER A 3 3.19 -23.33 -20.80
CA SER A 3 1.90 -22.71 -21.08
C SER A 3 2.15 -21.30 -21.61
N GLU A 4 1.39 -20.88 -22.60
CA GLU A 4 1.38 -19.49 -23.08
C GLU A 4 0.08 -18.83 -22.64
N HIS A 5 0.16 -17.56 -22.26
CA HIS A 5 -0.99 -16.75 -21.89
C HIS A 5 -1.19 -15.62 -22.89
N ASP A 6 -2.45 -15.24 -23.11
CA ASP A 6 -2.82 -14.14 -23.99
C ASP A 6 -2.96 -12.87 -23.17
N ALA A 7 -2.07 -11.89 -23.39
CA ALA A 7 -2.03 -10.63 -22.65
C ALA A 7 -3.29 -9.78 -22.88
N SER A 8 -3.79 -9.72 -24.13
CA SER A 8 -5.00 -8.96 -24.48
C SER A 8 -6.21 -9.53 -23.76
N ARG A 9 -6.36 -10.87 -23.75
CA ARG A 9 -7.45 -11.53 -23.03
C ARG A 9 -7.45 -11.26 -21.52
N GLN A 10 -6.24 -11.18 -20.90
CA GLN A 10 -6.14 -10.86 -19.49
C GLN A 10 -6.51 -9.38 -19.23
N LEU A 11 -6.09 -8.48 -20.12
CA LEU A 11 -6.44 -7.06 -20.05
C LEU A 11 -7.95 -6.85 -20.22
N ASP A 12 -8.58 -7.49 -21.23
CA ASP A 12 -10.03 -7.43 -21.43
C ASP A 12 -10.79 -7.91 -20.19
N GLY A 13 -10.33 -9.02 -19.58
CA GLY A 13 -10.92 -9.52 -18.35
C GLY A 13 -10.78 -8.56 -17.16
N LEU A 14 -9.66 -7.86 -17.05
CA LEU A 14 -9.45 -6.81 -16.05
C LEU A 14 -10.37 -5.62 -16.29
N GLN A 15 -10.42 -5.10 -17.53
CA GLN A 15 -11.30 -3.99 -17.91
C GLN A 15 -12.77 -4.31 -17.66
N GLN A 16 -13.20 -5.53 -18.00
CA GLN A 16 -14.57 -5.99 -17.74
C GLN A 16 -14.87 -5.98 -16.22
N CYS A 17 -13.92 -6.41 -15.38
CA CYS A 17 -14.10 -6.37 -13.93
C CYS A 17 -14.17 -4.92 -13.40
N LEU A 18 -13.35 -4.02 -13.93
CA LEU A 18 -13.33 -2.60 -13.56
C LEU A 18 -14.62 -1.87 -13.96
N SER A 19 -15.28 -2.28 -15.04
CA SER A 19 -16.48 -1.65 -15.58
C SER A 19 -17.79 -2.18 -15.00
N GLN A 20 -17.78 -3.32 -14.29
CA GLN A 20 -19.00 -3.89 -13.69
C GLN A 20 -19.42 -3.12 -12.42
N ASN A 21 -20.68 -2.65 -12.36
CA ASN A 21 -21.19 -1.80 -11.28
C ASN A 21 -21.72 -2.56 -10.05
N ARG A 22 -22.08 -3.85 -10.18
CA ARG A 22 -22.65 -4.69 -9.10
C ARG A 22 -21.63 -5.52 -8.36
N ARG A 23 -20.51 -5.83 -9.00
CA ARG A 23 -19.48 -6.70 -8.44
C ARG A 23 -18.69 -5.97 -7.35
N PRO A 24 -18.47 -6.56 -6.17
CA PRO A 24 -17.57 -5.99 -5.18
C PRO A 24 -16.17 -5.82 -5.77
N LEU A 25 -15.68 -4.59 -5.80
CA LEU A 25 -14.39 -4.22 -6.39
C LEU A 25 -13.52 -3.56 -5.33
N GLY A 26 -12.32 -4.09 -5.16
CA GLY A 26 -11.26 -3.53 -4.34
C GLY A 26 -10.04 -3.19 -5.18
N LEU A 27 -9.33 -2.15 -4.77
CA LEU A 27 -8.01 -1.81 -5.26
C LEU A 27 -7.03 -1.88 -4.10
N PHE A 28 -5.90 -2.54 -4.30
CA PHE A 28 -4.80 -2.54 -3.34
C PHE A 28 -3.66 -1.72 -3.93
N ILE A 29 -3.43 -0.54 -3.37
CA ILE A 29 -2.45 0.45 -3.85
C ILE A 29 -1.27 0.45 -2.86
N ALA A 30 -0.09 0.03 -3.31
CA ALA A 30 1.09 -0.10 -2.46
C ALA A 30 2.24 0.83 -2.87
N ALA A 31 3.37 0.73 -2.17
CA ALA A 31 4.48 1.68 -2.25
C ALA A 31 5.04 1.88 -3.67
N GLY A 32 5.02 0.84 -4.52
CA GLY A 32 5.44 0.95 -5.91
C GLY A 32 4.65 1.95 -6.74
N CYS A 33 3.40 2.28 -6.34
CA CYS A 33 2.59 3.26 -7.06
C CYS A 33 3.16 4.69 -6.96
N GLY A 34 3.77 5.05 -5.84
CA GLY A 34 4.43 6.36 -5.67
C GLY A 34 5.62 6.57 -6.59
N LEU A 35 6.27 5.48 -7.01
CA LEU A 35 7.43 5.54 -7.92
C LEU A 35 7.07 6.00 -9.33
N SER A 36 5.82 5.87 -9.74
CA SER A 36 5.35 6.26 -11.08
C SER A 36 5.22 7.76 -11.29
N ILE A 37 5.38 8.56 -10.22
CA ILE A 37 5.29 10.02 -10.29
C ILE A 37 6.69 10.62 -10.17
N PRO A 38 7.17 11.36 -11.16
CA PRO A 38 8.44 12.05 -11.06
C PRO A 38 8.37 13.19 -10.03
N HIS A 39 9.47 13.41 -9.30
CA HIS A 39 9.57 14.51 -8.35
C HIS A 39 9.64 15.86 -9.11
N PRO A 40 8.85 16.87 -8.75
CA PRO A 40 8.78 18.13 -9.49
C PRO A 40 10.13 18.85 -9.61
N ALA A 41 10.97 18.79 -8.56
CA ALA A 41 12.28 19.46 -8.56
C ALA A 41 13.41 18.59 -9.18
N ASP A 42 13.23 17.29 -9.33
CA ASP A 42 14.19 16.36 -9.94
C ASP A 42 13.46 15.19 -10.61
N PRO A 43 13.07 15.35 -11.88
CA PRO A 43 12.30 14.32 -12.60
C PRO A 43 12.99 12.96 -12.75
N LYS A 44 14.28 12.85 -12.41
CA LYS A 44 15.01 11.58 -12.39
C LYS A 44 14.73 10.77 -11.11
N LYS A 45 14.15 11.40 -10.11
CA LYS A 45 13.74 10.76 -8.85
C LYS A 45 12.22 10.62 -8.80
N PRO A 46 11.71 9.58 -8.15
CA PRO A 46 10.28 9.50 -7.89
C PRO A 46 9.86 10.51 -6.82
N LEU A 47 8.57 10.85 -6.81
CA LEU A 47 7.96 11.74 -5.83
C LEU A 47 8.17 11.21 -4.39
N ILE A 48 7.94 9.91 -4.20
CA ILE A 48 8.27 9.19 -2.96
C ILE A 48 9.19 8.03 -3.35
N ARG A 49 10.33 7.92 -2.67
CA ARG A 49 11.27 6.82 -2.89
C ARG A 49 10.71 5.50 -2.34
N ASP A 50 11.18 4.40 -2.88
CA ASP A 50 10.94 3.07 -2.34
C ASP A 50 11.57 2.89 -0.95
N ILE A 51 11.28 1.75 -0.32
CA ILE A 51 11.74 1.46 1.04
C ILE A 51 13.28 1.38 1.13
N ALA A 52 13.93 0.92 0.08
CA ALA A 52 15.40 0.87 0.01
C ALA A 52 15.98 2.29 -0.05
N GLY A 53 15.44 3.12 -0.93
CA GLY A 53 15.85 4.51 -1.05
C GLY A 53 15.59 5.33 0.22
N LEU A 54 14.44 5.14 0.87
CA LEU A 54 14.15 5.77 2.16
C LEU A 54 15.14 5.34 3.25
N THR A 55 15.58 4.07 3.22
CA THR A 55 16.57 3.55 4.17
C THR A 55 17.94 4.21 3.98
N GLU A 56 18.37 4.38 2.72
CA GLU A 56 19.62 5.09 2.39
C GLU A 56 19.57 6.55 2.84
N ASP A 57 18.46 7.25 2.56
CA ASP A 57 18.28 8.64 2.93
C ASP A 57 18.23 8.82 4.47
N LEU A 58 17.59 7.89 5.20
CA LEU A 58 17.61 7.87 6.66
C LEU A 58 19.04 7.75 7.19
N ALA A 59 19.81 6.77 6.70
CA ALA A 59 21.20 6.57 7.10
C ALA A 59 22.06 7.82 6.83
N ALA A 60 21.83 8.48 5.70
CA ALA A 60 22.51 9.72 5.36
C ALA A 60 22.12 10.88 6.29
N SER A 61 20.85 10.97 6.70
CA SER A 61 20.32 12.04 7.58
C SER A 61 20.91 11.99 8.99
N PHE A 62 21.34 10.83 9.46
CA PHE A 62 21.92 10.69 10.79
C PHE A 62 23.45 10.94 10.83
N LYS A 63 24.11 11.19 9.70
CA LYS A 63 25.54 11.57 9.68
C LYS A 63 25.71 12.89 10.43
N GLY A 64 26.51 12.86 11.52
CA GLY A 64 26.72 14.02 12.39
C GLY A 64 25.58 14.30 13.38
N SER A 65 24.54 13.48 13.42
CA SER A 65 23.44 13.60 14.37
C SER A 65 23.79 12.94 15.73
N PRO A 66 23.24 13.44 16.85
CA PRO A 66 23.32 12.76 18.16
C PRO A 66 22.72 11.33 18.12
N ASN A 67 21.81 11.05 17.20
CA ASN A 67 21.16 9.75 17.06
C ASN A 67 22.05 8.70 16.36
N LEU A 68 23.18 9.10 15.76
CA LEU A 68 24.01 8.21 14.95
C LEU A 68 24.48 6.97 15.70
N SER A 69 24.95 7.11 16.94
CA SER A 69 25.48 5.96 17.69
C SER A 69 24.39 4.93 18.03
N VAL A 70 23.21 5.39 18.44
CA VAL A 70 22.05 4.51 18.73
C VAL A 70 21.56 3.83 17.46
N TYR A 71 21.51 4.57 16.35
CA TYR A 71 21.14 4.04 15.04
C TYR A 71 22.11 2.94 14.57
N GLN A 72 23.42 3.22 14.64
CA GLN A 72 24.43 2.24 14.25
C GLN A 72 24.41 0.98 15.13
N SER A 73 24.19 1.13 16.44
CA SER A 73 24.01 0.01 17.36
C SER A 73 22.79 -0.83 16.99
N ALA A 74 21.63 -0.19 16.72
CA ALA A 74 20.42 -0.91 16.30
C ALA A 74 20.60 -1.67 14.98
N VAL A 75 21.28 -1.07 14.01
CA VAL A 75 21.58 -1.73 12.72
C VAL A 75 22.57 -2.89 12.92
N ALA A 76 23.61 -2.72 13.75
CA ALA A 76 24.58 -3.78 14.04
C ALA A 76 23.93 -5.02 14.63
N HIS A 77 23.04 -4.87 15.63
CA HIS A 77 22.31 -5.99 16.22
C HIS A 77 21.44 -6.72 15.19
N LEU A 78 20.78 -5.99 14.30
CA LEU A 78 19.98 -6.62 13.25
C LEU A 78 20.84 -7.45 12.28
N ILE A 79 22.07 -6.99 12.01
CA ILE A 79 23.03 -7.74 11.19
C ILE A 79 23.54 -8.99 11.94
N GLU A 80 23.79 -8.88 13.25
CA GLU A 80 24.15 -10.02 14.10
C GLU A 80 23.01 -11.06 14.16
N ASP A 81 21.75 -10.62 14.12
CA ASP A 81 20.55 -11.45 14.01
C ASP A 81 20.29 -11.97 12.56
N GLU A 82 21.32 -12.02 11.73
CA GLU A 82 21.30 -12.51 10.34
C GLU A 82 20.45 -11.69 9.35
N ILE A 83 20.01 -10.49 9.72
CA ILE A 83 19.30 -9.58 8.81
C ILE A 83 20.34 -8.71 8.07
N ALA A 84 20.91 -9.24 7.00
CA ALA A 84 22.06 -8.63 6.31
C ALA A 84 21.82 -7.21 5.79
N LYS A 85 20.57 -6.85 5.42
CA LYS A 85 20.19 -5.52 4.89
C LYS A 85 18.87 -5.08 5.52
N PRO A 86 18.88 -4.62 6.79
CA PRO A 86 17.66 -4.16 7.42
C PRO A 86 17.16 -2.86 6.76
N ASN A 87 15.91 -2.85 6.36
CA ASN A 87 15.26 -1.66 5.84
C ASN A 87 14.70 -0.78 6.98
N ILE A 88 14.27 0.43 6.65
CA ILE A 88 13.78 1.44 7.61
C ILE A 88 12.65 0.91 8.51
N GLU A 89 11.78 0.03 8.01
CA GLU A 89 10.68 -0.57 8.78
C GLU A 89 11.20 -1.59 9.80
N VAL A 90 12.15 -2.42 9.40
CA VAL A 90 12.82 -3.40 10.29
C VAL A 90 13.59 -2.66 11.38
N ILE A 91 14.31 -1.60 11.01
CA ILE A 91 15.07 -0.77 11.96
C ILE A 91 14.14 -0.12 12.97
N LEU A 92 13.04 0.52 12.52
CA LEU A 92 12.06 1.15 13.42
C LEU A 92 11.42 0.12 14.35
N SER A 93 11.11 -1.07 13.85
CA SER A 93 10.55 -2.16 14.64
C SER A 93 11.50 -2.62 15.73
N HIS A 94 12.80 -2.76 15.40
CA HIS A 94 13.83 -3.14 16.34
C HIS A 94 14.04 -2.06 17.42
N VAL A 95 14.12 -0.79 17.03
CA VAL A 95 14.22 0.35 17.97
C VAL A 95 13.05 0.36 18.95
N ARG A 96 11.83 0.10 18.49
CA ARG A 96 10.64 -0.04 19.35
C ARG A 96 10.71 -1.22 20.29
N ALA A 97 11.27 -2.35 19.84
CA ALA A 97 11.51 -3.51 20.71
C ALA A 97 12.56 -3.18 21.79
N MET A 98 13.66 -2.52 21.42
CA MET A 98 14.67 -2.02 22.36
C MET A 98 14.05 -1.10 23.41
N SER A 99 13.22 -0.12 23.01
CA SER A 99 12.55 0.80 23.94
C SER A 99 11.67 0.08 24.97
N ARG A 100 11.01 -1.01 24.59
CA ARG A 100 10.19 -1.81 25.52
C ARG A 100 11.03 -2.66 26.46
N MET A 101 12.14 -3.21 25.98
CA MET A 101 13.01 -4.08 26.77
C MET A 101 13.91 -3.29 27.72
N VAL A 102 14.27 -2.05 27.39
CA VAL A 102 15.13 -1.21 28.20
C VAL A 102 14.42 -0.85 29.51
N GLY A 103 15.01 -1.27 30.64
CA GLY A 103 14.54 -0.96 31.99
C GLY A 103 15.15 0.33 32.55
N LYS A 104 15.54 0.27 33.82
CA LYS A 104 16.32 1.34 34.51
C LYS A 104 17.80 1.35 34.13
N LYS A 105 18.29 0.25 33.57
CA LYS A 105 19.69 0.08 33.11
C LYS A 105 19.73 0.39 31.61
N GLU A 106 20.98 0.54 31.12
CA GLU A 106 21.24 0.69 29.69
C GLU A 106 21.02 -0.64 28.94
N LEU A 107 20.55 -0.55 27.72
CA LEU A 107 20.49 -1.65 26.76
C LEU A 107 21.51 -1.33 25.65
N HIS A 108 22.47 -2.22 25.45
CA HIS A 108 23.55 -2.03 24.47
C HIS A 108 24.29 -0.68 24.59
N GLY A 109 24.50 -0.20 25.84
CA GLY A 109 25.15 1.08 26.10
C GLY A 109 24.28 2.32 25.91
N HIS A 110 22.97 2.15 25.67
CA HIS A 110 22.03 3.25 25.45
C HIS A 110 20.93 3.27 26.51
N LYS A 111 20.59 4.47 26.99
CA LYS A 111 19.46 4.73 27.89
C LYS A 111 18.15 4.78 27.12
N ARG A 112 17.04 4.56 27.83
CA ARG A 112 15.68 4.66 27.26
C ARG A 112 15.48 5.94 26.47
N ASP A 113 15.82 7.09 27.05
CA ASP A 113 15.57 8.39 26.42
C ASP A 113 16.28 8.54 25.06
N ALA A 114 17.48 7.96 24.91
CA ALA A 114 18.21 7.99 23.64
C ALA A 114 17.53 7.09 22.58
N ILE A 115 17.02 5.91 23.00
CA ILE A 115 16.31 4.98 22.12
C ILE A 115 14.96 5.60 21.70
N ASP A 116 14.21 6.18 22.63
CA ASP A 116 12.91 6.84 22.35
C ASP A 116 13.11 8.07 21.44
N THR A 117 14.20 8.82 21.62
CA THR A 117 14.58 9.94 20.74
C THR A 117 14.88 9.46 19.33
N LEU A 118 15.56 8.33 19.15
CA LEU A 118 15.80 7.73 17.84
C LEU A 118 14.49 7.26 17.18
N GLU A 119 13.57 6.62 17.93
CA GLU A 119 12.26 6.24 17.41
C GLU A 119 11.51 7.45 16.84
N ILE A 120 11.45 8.54 17.62
CA ILE A 120 10.80 9.79 17.21
C ILE A 120 11.46 10.33 15.94
N ALA A 121 12.79 10.41 15.90
CA ALA A 121 13.52 10.91 14.74
C ALA A 121 13.30 10.09 13.47
N ILE A 122 13.21 8.75 13.58
CA ILE A 122 12.87 7.88 12.44
C ILE A 122 11.43 8.15 11.97
N CYS A 123 10.47 8.24 12.89
CA CYS A 123 9.07 8.55 12.55
C CYS A 123 8.92 9.93 11.89
N GLU A 124 9.64 10.95 12.38
CA GLU A 124 9.67 12.28 11.77
C GLU A 124 10.27 12.25 10.36
N PHE A 125 11.39 11.52 10.20
CA PHE A 125 12.01 11.34 8.89
C PHE A 125 11.06 10.69 7.89
N ILE A 126 10.42 9.58 8.26
CA ILE A 126 9.43 8.90 7.40
C ILE A 126 8.29 9.87 7.05
N SER A 127 7.67 10.48 8.06
CA SER A 127 6.56 11.42 7.86
C SER A 127 6.93 12.52 6.87
N LYS A 128 8.09 13.15 7.03
CA LYS A 128 8.58 14.22 6.18
C LYS A 128 8.91 13.76 4.76
N SER A 129 9.44 12.55 4.62
CA SER A 129 9.83 12.00 3.31
C SER A 129 8.62 11.62 2.46
N VAL A 130 7.52 11.17 3.08
CA VAL A 130 6.32 10.74 2.35
C VAL A 130 5.20 11.78 2.34
N ASP A 131 5.35 12.90 3.06
CA ASP A 131 4.44 14.05 3.01
C ASP A 131 4.73 14.89 1.76
N GLN A 132 4.36 14.35 0.62
CA GLN A 132 4.55 14.97 -0.67
C GLN A 132 3.23 15.48 -1.23
N THR A 133 3.31 16.55 -2.01
CA THR A 133 2.15 17.10 -2.73
C THR A 133 2.13 16.59 -4.15
N LEU A 134 0.96 16.09 -4.59
CA LEU A 134 0.79 15.71 -5.99
C LEU A 134 0.99 16.93 -6.91
N PRO A 135 1.60 16.74 -8.10
CA PRO A 135 1.50 17.72 -9.17
C PRO A 135 0.03 18.08 -9.44
N GLU A 136 -0.25 19.31 -9.87
CA GLU A 136 -1.63 19.82 -9.98
C GLU A 136 -2.57 18.95 -10.82
N LYS A 137 -2.07 18.31 -11.87
CA LYS A 137 -2.88 17.53 -12.84
C LYS A 137 -2.11 16.34 -13.41
N GLY A 138 -2.88 15.40 -13.97
CA GLY A 138 -2.34 14.36 -14.87
C GLY A 138 -1.58 13.24 -14.18
N THR A 139 -1.67 13.08 -12.86
CA THR A 139 -1.07 11.94 -12.19
C THR A 139 -1.99 10.72 -12.20
N PRO A 140 -1.44 9.50 -12.04
CA PRO A 140 -2.25 8.29 -11.93
C PRO A 140 -3.27 8.35 -10.78
N TYR A 141 -2.98 9.09 -9.71
CA TYR A 141 -3.92 9.30 -8.59
C TYR A 141 -5.09 10.21 -8.97
N HIS A 142 -4.88 11.21 -9.85
CA HIS A 142 -5.97 12.00 -10.40
C HIS A 142 -6.87 11.16 -11.30
N HIS A 143 -6.28 10.32 -12.17
CA HIS A 143 -7.04 9.40 -13.02
C HIS A 143 -7.85 8.40 -12.19
N LEU A 144 -7.26 7.85 -11.12
CA LEU A 144 -7.97 7.02 -10.14
C LEU A 144 -9.15 7.78 -9.52
N GLY A 145 -8.95 9.00 -9.05
CA GLY A 145 -10.00 9.85 -8.47
C GLY A 145 -11.12 10.13 -9.46
N CYS A 146 -10.78 10.47 -10.71
CA CYS A 146 -11.70 10.71 -11.80
C CYS A 146 -12.55 9.46 -12.08
N TRP A 147 -11.91 8.30 -12.26
CA TRP A 147 -12.59 7.04 -12.51
C TRP A 147 -13.56 6.67 -11.37
N LEU A 148 -13.12 6.80 -10.11
CA LEU A 148 -13.96 6.51 -8.95
C LEU A 148 -15.18 7.43 -8.85
N ARG A 149 -15.06 8.68 -9.31
CA ARG A 149 -16.18 9.63 -9.37
C ARG A 149 -17.15 9.30 -10.49
N SER A 150 -16.67 8.85 -11.65
CA SER A 150 -17.46 8.61 -12.85
C SER A 150 -18.32 7.34 -12.80
N GLN A 151 -17.98 6.39 -11.90
CA GLN A 151 -18.62 5.07 -11.90
C GLN A 151 -19.92 5.05 -11.08
N PRO A 152 -21.09 4.81 -11.71
CA PRO A 152 -22.36 4.62 -11.00
C PRO A 152 -22.43 3.20 -10.43
N ARG A 153 -21.79 2.95 -9.28
CA ARG A 153 -21.73 1.62 -8.68
C ARG A 153 -22.83 1.41 -7.65
N GLU A 154 -23.37 0.20 -7.60
CA GLU A 154 -24.33 -0.25 -6.58
C GLU A 154 -23.61 -0.63 -5.28
N ALA A 155 -22.36 -1.10 -5.37
CA ALA A 155 -21.48 -1.37 -4.23
C ALA A 155 -20.28 -0.42 -4.22
N PRO A 156 -19.84 0.06 -3.06
CA PRO A 156 -18.68 0.94 -2.99
C PRO A 156 -17.41 0.25 -3.47
N VAL A 157 -16.51 1.03 -4.08
CA VAL A 157 -15.14 0.57 -4.28
C VAL A 157 -14.41 0.66 -2.95
N GLU A 158 -13.65 -0.38 -2.59
CA GLU A 158 -12.80 -0.37 -1.42
C GLU A 158 -11.34 -0.26 -1.85
N ILE A 159 -10.63 0.72 -1.29
CA ILE A 159 -9.19 0.89 -1.51
C ILE A 159 -8.47 0.43 -0.25
N PHE A 160 -7.54 -0.48 -0.40
CA PHE A 160 -6.63 -0.93 0.64
C PHE A 160 -5.24 -0.42 0.32
N THR A 161 -4.53 0.07 1.33
CA THR A 161 -3.16 0.55 1.11
C THR A 161 -2.28 0.29 2.33
N THR A 162 -1.04 -0.07 2.07
CA THR A 162 0.02 -0.11 3.07
C THR A 162 0.79 1.22 3.14
N ASN A 163 0.49 2.16 2.25
CA ASN A 163 1.17 3.45 2.20
C ASN A 163 0.78 4.37 3.34
N TYR A 164 1.76 5.08 3.88
CA TYR A 164 1.57 6.10 4.93
C TYR A 164 1.23 7.48 4.36
N ASP A 165 1.56 7.73 3.08
CA ASP A 165 1.37 9.00 2.38
C ASP A 165 -0.11 9.35 2.21
N LEU A 166 -0.38 10.56 1.70
CA LEU A 166 -1.72 11.09 1.46
C LEU A 166 -2.03 11.28 -0.03
N LEU A 167 -1.33 10.57 -0.93
CA LEU A 167 -1.48 10.77 -2.37
C LEU A 167 -2.85 10.28 -2.90
N ILE A 168 -3.40 9.21 -2.31
CA ILE A 168 -4.75 8.72 -2.66
C ILE A 168 -5.79 9.77 -2.26
N GLU A 169 -5.67 10.29 -1.05
CA GLU A 169 -6.57 11.33 -0.52
C GLU A 169 -6.52 12.58 -1.40
N GLN A 170 -5.31 13.09 -1.70
CA GLN A 170 -5.11 14.26 -2.55
C GLN A 170 -5.71 14.09 -3.96
N GLY A 171 -5.43 12.96 -4.63
CA GLY A 171 -5.98 12.67 -5.96
C GLY A 171 -7.51 12.61 -5.96
N ARG A 172 -8.12 12.13 -4.87
CA ARG A 172 -9.58 12.09 -4.72
C ARG A 172 -10.18 13.44 -4.41
N GLU A 173 -9.56 14.21 -3.52
CA GLU A 173 -10.01 15.56 -3.16
C GLU A 173 -9.93 16.50 -4.37
N ALA A 174 -8.85 16.43 -5.15
CA ALA A 174 -8.71 17.17 -6.40
C ALA A 174 -9.85 16.89 -7.39
N GLN A 175 -10.34 15.65 -7.44
CA GLN A 175 -11.45 15.24 -8.29
C GLN A 175 -12.82 15.33 -7.59
N ARG A 176 -12.92 15.88 -6.38
CA ARG A 176 -14.16 15.95 -5.58
C ARG A 176 -14.86 14.60 -5.47
N ALA A 177 -14.08 13.50 -5.39
CA ALA A 177 -14.57 12.15 -5.29
C ALA A 177 -14.71 11.77 -3.81
N PRO A 178 -15.93 11.59 -3.25
CA PRO A 178 -16.11 11.39 -1.82
C PRO A 178 -15.57 10.05 -1.35
N PHE A 179 -14.99 10.01 -0.13
CA PHE A 179 -14.49 8.80 0.49
C PHE A 179 -14.69 8.79 2.01
N PHE A 180 -14.59 7.62 2.60
CA PHE A 180 -14.58 7.39 4.03
C PHE A 180 -13.35 6.55 4.39
N ASP A 181 -12.57 7.05 5.35
CA ASP A 181 -11.32 6.45 5.82
C ASP A 181 -11.38 5.92 7.26
N GLY A 182 -12.60 5.81 7.79
CA GLY A 182 -12.84 5.41 9.18
C GLY A 182 -12.96 6.57 10.16
N PHE A 183 -12.69 7.81 9.74
CA PHE A 183 -12.75 8.97 10.62
C PHE A 183 -13.96 9.86 10.32
N ILE A 184 -14.59 10.35 11.39
CA ILE A 184 -15.69 11.31 11.32
C ILE A 184 -15.38 12.55 12.18
N GLY A 185 -16.03 13.66 11.85
CA GLY A 185 -15.80 14.95 12.50
C GLY A 185 -14.96 15.91 11.65
N THR A 186 -15.01 17.20 11.96
CA THR A 186 -14.35 18.25 11.16
C THR A 186 -13.15 18.86 11.87
N ARG A 187 -13.29 19.29 13.11
CA ARG A 187 -12.21 19.99 13.83
C ARG A 187 -11.22 19.01 14.47
N ARG A 188 -11.70 17.88 14.95
CA ARG A 188 -10.93 16.82 15.61
C ARG A 188 -11.50 15.48 15.20
N PRO A 189 -11.25 15.04 13.96
CA PRO A 189 -11.77 13.77 13.47
C PRO A 189 -11.26 12.60 14.31
N PHE A 190 -12.16 11.72 14.73
CA PHE A 190 -11.89 10.54 15.53
C PHE A 190 -12.27 9.28 14.75
N LEU A 191 -11.64 8.17 15.08
CA LEU A 191 -11.95 6.87 14.49
C LEU A 191 -13.31 6.38 14.99
N ASP A 192 -14.25 6.17 14.07
CA ASP A 192 -15.58 5.64 14.36
C ASP A 192 -15.67 4.17 13.96
N ILE A 193 -15.46 3.29 14.94
CA ILE A 193 -15.49 1.85 14.75
C ILE A 193 -16.89 1.38 14.32
N ALA A 194 -17.93 1.96 14.89
CA ALA A 194 -19.31 1.58 14.57
C ALA A 194 -19.65 1.90 13.11
N ALA A 195 -19.23 3.07 12.60
CA ALA A 195 -19.41 3.44 11.20
C ALA A 195 -18.62 2.51 10.25
N ILE A 196 -17.42 2.07 10.65
CA ILE A 196 -16.63 1.10 9.89
C ILE A 196 -17.32 -0.27 9.83
N GLU A 197 -17.83 -0.77 10.97
CA GLU A 197 -18.47 -2.10 11.05
C GLU A 197 -19.81 -2.14 10.35
N GLN A 198 -20.65 -1.13 10.54
CA GLN A 198 -21.99 -1.07 9.97
C GLN A 198 -21.98 -0.81 8.46
N ASP A 199 -20.99 -0.06 7.98
CA ASP A 199 -20.79 0.32 6.57
C ASP A 199 -22.06 0.88 5.88
N GLN A 200 -22.90 1.59 6.63
CA GLN A 200 -24.15 2.21 6.15
C GLN A 200 -23.91 3.59 5.50
N LEU A 201 -22.93 3.65 4.61
CA LEU A 201 -22.55 4.86 3.90
C LEU A 201 -22.97 4.77 2.42
N PRO A 202 -23.21 5.89 1.75
CA PRO A 202 -23.60 5.88 0.33
C PRO A 202 -22.63 5.06 -0.53
N ALA A 203 -23.14 4.25 -1.46
CA ALA A 203 -22.32 3.39 -2.33
C ALA A 203 -21.32 4.20 -3.19
N ARG A 204 -21.65 5.45 -3.54
CA ARG A 204 -20.75 6.35 -4.27
C ARG A 204 -19.54 6.81 -3.46
N TRP A 205 -19.52 6.61 -2.15
CA TRP A 205 -18.37 6.91 -1.32
C TRP A 205 -17.42 5.73 -1.34
N THR A 206 -16.19 5.93 -1.77
CA THR A 206 -15.15 4.91 -1.69
C THR A 206 -14.78 4.67 -0.23
N ARG A 207 -14.43 3.45 0.11
CA ARG A 207 -13.82 3.12 1.41
C ARG A 207 -12.31 3.12 1.24
N LEU A 208 -11.61 3.84 2.09
CA LEU A 208 -10.13 3.90 2.09
C LEU A 208 -9.59 3.30 3.39
N TRP A 209 -8.93 2.16 3.30
CA TRP A 209 -8.42 1.41 4.42
C TRP A 209 -6.89 1.42 4.44
N LYS A 210 -6.29 2.20 5.34
CA LYS A 210 -4.83 2.32 5.49
C LYS A 210 -4.34 1.27 6.50
N LEU A 211 -3.83 0.15 5.98
CA LEU A 211 -3.53 -1.06 6.75
C LEU A 211 -2.34 -0.89 7.70
N HIS A 212 -1.41 0.00 7.37
CA HIS A 212 -0.20 0.27 8.16
C HIS A 212 -0.21 1.64 8.84
N GLY A 213 -1.34 2.34 8.83
CA GLY A 213 -1.48 3.67 9.40
C GLY A 213 -1.26 4.79 8.40
N SER A 214 -1.10 6.00 8.93
CA SER A 214 -0.97 7.21 8.13
C SER A 214 -0.15 8.26 8.84
N ILE A 215 0.55 9.11 8.08
CA ILE A 215 1.32 10.22 8.63
C ILE A 215 0.47 11.27 9.35
N ASN A 216 -0.83 11.34 9.07
CA ASN A 216 -1.75 12.26 9.72
C ASN A 216 -2.57 11.62 10.86
N TRP A 217 -2.30 10.36 11.23
CA TRP A 217 -2.95 9.73 12.39
C TRP A 217 -2.09 9.90 13.64
N GLN A 218 -2.74 10.15 14.77
CA GLN A 218 -2.10 10.35 16.06
C GLN A 218 -2.91 9.68 17.16
N PHE A 219 -2.23 9.06 18.12
CA PHE A 219 -2.86 8.57 19.34
C PHE A 219 -2.86 9.66 20.40
N GLU A 220 -4.03 9.94 20.96
CA GLU A 220 -4.18 10.83 22.10
C GLU A 220 -4.75 10.10 23.31
N LYS A 221 -4.09 10.25 24.46
CA LYS A 221 -4.54 9.63 25.71
C LYS A 221 -5.94 10.15 26.07
N GLY A 222 -6.87 9.21 26.23
CA GLY A 222 -8.28 9.52 26.57
C GLY A 222 -9.19 9.82 25.38
N ALA A 223 -8.63 10.09 24.19
CA ALA A 223 -9.41 10.30 22.96
C ALA A 223 -9.24 9.17 21.93
N GLY A 224 -8.23 8.32 22.11
CA GLY A 224 -7.93 7.26 21.14
C GLY A 224 -7.20 7.79 19.90
N VAL A 225 -7.50 7.20 18.75
CA VAL A 225 -6.89 7.61 17.49
C VAL A 225 -7.67 8.75 16.85
N ILE A 226 -6.96 9.82 16.55
CA ILE A 226 -7.48 11.00 15.86
C ILE A 226 -6.74 11.19 14.53
N ARG A 227 -7.39 11.82 13.56
CA ARG A 227 -6.78 12.28 12.31
C ARG A 227 -6.51 13.80 12.39
N ARG A 228 -5.29 14.21 12.15
CA ARG A 228 -4.93 15.62 12.05
C ARG A 228 -5.38 16.19 10.71
N ILE A 229 -5.81 17.43 10.75
CA ILE A 229 -6.15 18.22 9.55
C ILE A 229 -4.93 19.10 9.24
N GLY A 230 -4.54 19.16 7.98
CA GLY A 230 -3.50 20.06 7.49
C GLY A 230 -2.07 19.56 7.65
N GLY A 231 -1.87 18.24 7.63
CA GLY A 231 -0.52 17.69 7.50
C GLY A 231 -0.14 16.60 8.49
N PRO A 232 1.11 16.17 8.49
CA PRO A 232 1.59 15.05 9.28
C PRO A 232 1.57 15.31 10.77
N ALA A 233 1.48 14.25 11.55
CA ALA A 233 1.55 14.28 13.01
C ALA A 233 3.00 14.38 13.54
N GLY A 234 4.00 14.53 12.67
CA GLY A 234 5.42 14.54 13.04
C GLY A 234 5.86 13.24 13.71
N GLY A 235 6.67 13.32 14.73
CA GLY A 235 7.17 12.15 15.47
C GLY A 235 6.10 11.33 16.20
N SER A 236 4.88 11.86 16.35
CA SER A 236 3.74 11.16 16.94
C SER A 236 2.85 10.47 15.90
N ALA A 237 3.23 10.47 14.61
CA ALA A 237 2.48 9.80 13.56
C ALA A 237 2.35 8.30 13.82
N LEU A 238 1.14 7.77 13.59
CA LEU A 238 0.89 6.34 13.68
C LEU A 238 1.32 5.65 12.38
N ILE A 239 2.61 5.35 12.31
CA ILE A 239 3.25 4.57 11.26
C ILE A 239 3.57 3.20 11.85
N HIS A 240 3.04 2.15 11.25
CA HIS A 240 3.23 0.79 11.74
C HIS A 240 3.90 -0.07 10.69
N PRO A 241 5.21 -0.34 10.82
CA PRO A 241 5.88 -1.31 9.96
C PRO A 241 5.33 -2.72 10.19
N SER A 242 5.27 -3.51 9.13
CA SER A 242 4.68 -4.85 9.09
C SER A 242 5.34 -5.90 10.01
N HIS A 243 6.57 -5.68 10.45
CA HIS A 243 7.37 -6.68 11.16
C HIS A 243 7.03 -6.85 12.65
N LEU A 244 6.26 -5.97 13.27
CA LEU A 244 5.80 -6.13 14.66
C LEU A 244 4.47 -6.90 14.72
N LYS A 245 4.51 -8.08 14.25
CA LYS A 245 3.46 -8.91 13.67
C LYS A 245 2.33 -9.39 14.56
N TYR A 246 2.45 -9.49 15.85
CA TYR A 246 1.41 -10.16 16.64
C TYR A 246 0.74 -9.32 17.73
N GLU A 247 1.48 -8.47 18.41
CA GLU A 247 0.91 -7.73 19.54
C GLU A 247 0.32 -6.37 19.16
N GLN A 248 0.81 -5.74 18.08
CA GLN A 248 0.42 -4.38 17.71
C GLN A 248 -0.63 -4.33 16.60
N SER A 249 -0.66 -5.32 15.71
CA SER A 249 -1.77 -5.50 14.75
C SER A 249 -3.11 -5.78 15.46
N ARG A 250 -3.06 -6.20 16.72
CA ARG A 250 -4.24 -6.32 17.61
C ARG A 250 -4.66 -5.00 18.24
N ARG A 251 -3.98 -3.88 17.97
CA ARG A 251 -4.39 -2.57 18.48
C ARG A 251 -5.18 -1.82 17.40
N MET A 252 -6.23 -1.14 17.83
CA MET A 252 -6.95 -0.21 16.98
C MET A 252 -6.01 0.94 16.55
N PRO A 253 -6.03 1.39 15.28
CA PRO A 253 -7.00 1.06 14.23
C PRO A 253 -6.61 -0.14 13.34
N TYR A 254 -5.39 -0.68 13.45
CA TYR A 254 -4.84 -1.66 12.49
C TYR A 254 -5.66 -2.94 12.36
N LEU A 255 -6.11 -3.47 13.51
CA LEU A 255 -6.92 -4.69 13.52
C LEU A 255 -8.17 -4.55 12.65
N ILE A 256 -8.91 -3.46 12.85
CA ILE A 256 -10.16 -3.24 12.10
C ILE A 256 -9.88 -3.01 10.60
N MET A 257 -8.76 -2.36 10.25
CA MET A 257 -8.41 -2.13 8.84
C MET A 257 -8.07 -3.45 8.13
N ILE A 258 -7.31 -4.34 8.77
CA ILE A 258 -7.01 -5.69 8.23
C ILE A 258 -8.28 -6.54 8.16
N ASP A 259 -9.17 -6.46 9.15
CA ASP A 259 -10.44 -7.17 9.13
C ASP A 259 -11.36 -6.69 7.99
N ARG A 260 -11.23 -5.43 7.53
CA ARG A 260 -11.91 -4.96 6.30
C ARG A 260 -11.40 -5.68 5.07
N LEU A 261 -10.08 -5.88 4.94
CA LEU A 261 -9.51 -6.65 3.82
C LEU A 261 -9.99 -8.11 3.82
N ARG A 262 -9.97 -8.77 5.00
CA ARG A 262 -10.49 -10.13 5.14
C ARG A 262 -11.97 -10.21 4.80
N SER A 263 -12.76 -9.27 5.30
CA SER A 263 -14.20 -9.19 5.04
C SER A 263 -14.51 -8.94 3.57
N PHE A 264 -13.72 -8.09 2.92
CA PHE A 264 -13.85 -7.83 1.49
C PHE A 264 -13.62 -9.11 0.65
N LEU A 265 -12.55 -9.84 0.93
CA LEU A 265 -12.22 -11.07 0.20
C LEU A 265 -13.26 -12.19 0.39
N ARG A 266 -14.06 -12.15 1.45
CA ARG A 266 -15.17 -13.08 1.69
C ARG A 266 -16.46 -12.73 0.92
N LYS A 267 -16.54 -11.51 0.35
CA LYS A 267 -17.72 -11.12 -0.45
C LYS A 267 -17.84 -12.00 -1.70
N PRO A 268 -19.05 -12.48 -2.04
CA PRO A 268 -19.26 -13.27 -3.26
C PRO A 268 -18.75 -12.54 -4.50
N SER A 269 -18.01 -13.23 -5.33
CA SER A 269 -17.43 -12.70 -6.57
C SER A 269 -16.58 -11.44 -6.41
N ALA A 270 -15.97 -11.22 -5.25
CA ALA A 270 -15.08 -10.09 -5.04
C ALA A 270 -13.91 -10.08 -6.03
N VAL A 271 -13.57 -8.90 -6.51
CA VAL A 271 -12.38 -8.68 -7.34
C VAL A 271 -11.46 -7.70 -6.62
N LEU A 272 -10.21 -8.08 -6.41
CA LEU A 272 -9.17 -7.22 -5.89
C LEU A 272 -8.10 -7.03 -6.97
N VAL A 273 -7.84 -5.78 -7.35
CA VAL A 273 -6.73 -5.42 -8.23
C VAL A 273 -5.59 -4.86 -7.39
N VAL A 274 -4.43 -5.48 -7.45
CA VAL A 274 -3.25 -5.17 -6.64
C VAL A 274 -2.22 -4.50 -7.54
N SER A 275 -1.81 -3.29 -7.21
CA SER A 275 -0.82 -2.51 -7.94
C SER A 275 0.27 -1.97 -7.02
N GLY A 276 1.52 -1.97 -7.48
CA GLY A 276 2.67 -1.46 -6.73
C GLY A 276 3.06 -2.28 -5.51
N TYR A 277 2.60 -3.51 -5.39
CA TYR A 277 2.86 -4.41 -4.27
C TYR A 277 3.87 -5.50 -4.64
N SER A 278 4.90 -5.65 -3.81
CA SER A 278 5.98 -6.63 -4.03
C SER A 278 5.68 -8.03 -3.50
N PHE A 279 4.58 -8.22 -2.79
CA PHE A 279 4.26 -9.42 -2.03
C PHE A 279 5.30 -9.76 -0.94
N GLY A 280 5.97 -8.73 -0.40
CA GLY A 280 6.97 -8.88 0.65
C GLY A 280 6.41 -8.84 2.09
N ASP A 281 5.12 -8.58 2.29
CA ASP A 281 4.46 -8.55 3.59
C ASP A 281 3.68 -9.83 3.84
N ASP A 282 4.22 -10.70 4.70
CA ASP A 282 3.62 -12.01 4.98
C ASP A 282 2.21 -11.92 5.55
N HIS A 283 1.87 -10.89 6.36
CA HIS A 283 0.52 -10.76 6.93
C HIS A 283 -0.53 -10.42 5.91
N ILE A 284 -0.18 -9.51 5.00
CA ILE A 284 -1.05 -9.19 3.86
C ILE A 284 -1.17 -10.40 2.96
N ASN A 285 -0.05 -11.09 2.70
CA ASN A 285 -0.04 -12.33 1.91
C ASN A 285 -0.91 -13.42 2.53
N GLU A 286 -0.81 -13.64 3.85
CA GLU A 286 -1.68 -14.58 4.58
C GLU A 286 -3.16 -14.21 4.44
N CYS A 287 -3.51 -12.93 4.59
CA CYS A 287 -4.89 -12.46 4.38
C CYS A 287 -5.39 -12.73 2.96
N LEU A 288 -4.56 -12.48 1.94
CA LEU A 288 -4.90 -12.73 0.53
C LEU A 288 -5.10 -14.24 0.27
N VAL A 289 -4.17 -15.06 0.71
CA VAL A 289 -4.21 -16.51 0.50
C VAL A 289 -5.40 -17.15 1.24
N GLU A 290 -5.61 -16.79 2.52
CA GLU A 290 -6.75 -17.29 3.30
C GLU A 290 -8.08 -16.86 2.68
N GLY A 291 -8.18 -15.59 2.27
CA GLY A 291 -9.36 -15.07 1.59
C GLY A 291 -9.67 -15.80 0.28
N LEU A 292 -8.66 -16.05 -0.55
CA LEU A 292 -8.81 -16.77 -1.81
C LEU A 292 -9.16 -18.26 -1.63
N ARG A 293 -8.58 -18.91 -0.62
CA ARG A 293 -8.90 -20.30 -0.27
C ARG A 293 -10.33 -20.46 0.25
N SER A 294 -10.78 -19.52 1.08
CA SER A 294 -12.12 -19.56 1.67
C SER A 294 -13.23 -19.12 0.70
N ASN A 295 -12.90 -18.40 -0.36
CA ASN A 295 -13.85 -17.89 -1.35
C ASN A 295 -13.39 -18.18 -2.79
N PRO A 296 -13.71 -19.34 -3.37
CA PRO A 296 -13.34 -19.68 -4.74
C PRO A 296 -13.92 -18.74 -5.81
N SER A 297 -14.96 -17.95 -5.48
CA SER A 297 -15.56 -16.99 -6.40
C SER A 297 -14.81 -15.64 -6.44
N ALA A 298 -13.97 -15.37 -5.45
CA ALA A 298 -13.10 -14.18 -5.45
C ALA A 298 -11.96 -14.34 -6.45
N VAL A 299 -11.51 -13.21 -7.01
CA VAL A 299 -10.37 -13.17 -7.92
C VAL A 299 -9.44 -12.01 -7.52
N VAL A 300 -8.15 -12.29 -7.46
CA VAL A 300 -7.12 -11.26 -7.28
C VAL A 300 -6.30 -11.13 -8.55
N PHE A 301 -6.14 -9.91 -9.05
CA PHE A 301 -5.23 -9.54 -10.12
C PHE A 301 -4.02 -8.83 -9.51
N GLY A 302 -2.86 -9.46 -9.51
CA GLY A 302 -1.58 -8.83 -9.14
C GLY A 302 -0.92 -8.27 -10.40
N LEU A 303 -0.86 -6.95 -10.51
CA LEU A 303 -0.21 -6.23 -11.60
C LEU A 303 1.25 -5.96 -11.21
N LEU A 304 2.19 -6.63 -11.85
CA LEU A 304 3.60 -6.61 -11.50
C LEU A 304 4.40 -5.74 -12.48
N PHE A 305 5.16 -4.80 -11.96
CA PHE A 305 5.94 -3.83 -12.76
C PHE A 305 7.08 -4.50 -13.55
N GLY A 306 7.82 -5.41 -12.90
CA GLY A 306 8.99 -6.08 -13.46
C GLY A 306 8.67 -7.44 -14.10
N PRO A 307 9.71 -8.21 -14.42
CA PRO A 307 9.57 -9.58 -14.87
C PRO A 307 9.06 -10.48 -13.74
N LEU A 308 8.37 -11.55 -14.10
CA LEU A 308 7.71 -12.45 -13.16
C LEU A 308 8.69 -13.09 -12.15
N ASP A 309 9.89 -13.43 -12.58
CA ASP A 309 10.91 -14.06 -11.73
C ASP A 309 11.46 -13.14 -10.64
N GLY A 310 11.21 -11.83 -10.72
CA GLY A 310 11.53 -10.88 -9.67
C GLY A 310 10.62 -10.95 -8.44
N TYR A 311 9.53 -11.74 -8.49
CA TYR A 311 8.50 -11.80 -7.44
C TYR A 311 8.33 -13.21 -6.88
N THR A 312 9.40 -13.77 -6.30
CA THR A 312 9.44 -15.15 -5.81
C THR A 312 8.33 -15.48 -4.81
N HIS A 313 8.08 -14.62 -3.82
CA HIS A 313 6.99 -14.82 -2.84
C HIS A 313 5.61 -14.87 -3.52
N ALA A 314 5.33 -13.97 -4.47
CA ALA A 314 4.08 -13.97 -5.22
C ALA A 314 3.90 -15.23 -6.07
N HIS A 315 4.99 -15.72 -6.64
CA HIS A 315 5.01 -16.93 -7.44
C HIS A 315 4.51 -18.14 -6.64
N ASP A 316 5.03 -18.35 -5.43
CA ASP A 316 4.66 -19.47 -4.57
C ASP A 316 3.15 -19.46 -4.23
N PHE A 317 2.60 -18.29 -3.96
CA PHE A 317 1.16 -18.15 -3.72
C PHE A 317 0.31 -18.43 -4.97
N ALA A 318 0.71 -17.88 -6.11
CA ALA A 318 -0.07 -18.00 -7.35
C ALA A 318 -0.07 -19.42 -7.93
N THR A 319 0.94 -20.23 -7.64
CA THR A 319 0.97 -21.63 -8.06
C THR A 319 0.03 -22.51 -7.23
N THR A 320 -0.41 -22.06 -6.06
CA THR A 320 -1.34 -22.79 -5.19
C THR A 320 -2.77 -22.24 -5.22
N ALA A 321 -2.95 -20.98 -5.66
CA ALA A 321 -4.25 -20.31 -5.69
C ALA A 321 -4.71 -20.05 -7.14
N THR A 322 -5.63 -20.88 -7.64
CA THR A 322 -6.13 -20.78 -9.03
C THR A 322 -6.87 -19.48 -9.35
N ASN A 323 -7.35 -18.80 -8.34
CA ASN A 323 -8.05 -17.52 -8.41
C ASN A 323 -7.15 -16.29 -8.12
N LEU A 324 -5.84 -16.49 -7.97
CA LEU A 324 -4.82 -15.45 -8.03
C LEU A 324 -4.22 -15.43 -9.45
N LYS A 325 -4.28 -14.28 -10.10
CA LYS A 325 -3.65 -14.02 -11.39
C LYS A 325 -2.51 -13.02 -11.19
N LEU A 326 -1.30 -13.42 -11.54
CA LEU A 326 -0.16 -12.51 -11.58
C LEU A 326 0.12 -12.14 -13.03
N LEU A 327 0.11 -10.85 -13.34
CA LEU A 327 0.35 -10.31 -14.68
C LEU A 327 1.62 -9.47 -14.61
N ALA A 328 2.70 -9.98 -15.15
CA ALA A 328 4.03 -9.37 -15.17
C ALA A 328 4.40 -8.90 -16.58
N ARG A 329 5.50 -8.16 -16.71
CA ARG A 329 5.94 -7.64 -18.01
C ARG A 329 6.15 -8.75 -19.04
N ASP A 330 6.78 -9.85 -18.69
CA ASP A 330 7.25 -10.91 -19.56
C ASP A 330 6.37 -12.18 -19.58
N GLY A 331 5.35 -12.24 -18.72
CA GLY A 331 4.51 -13.42 -18.60
C GLY A 331 3.49 -13.32 -17.47
N ALA A 332 2.84 -14.44 -17.18
CA ALA A 332 1.79 -14.49 -16.16
C ALA A 332 1.75 -15.83 -15.43
N ILE A 333 1.08 -15.83 -14.26
CA ILE A 333 0.55 -17.02 -13.63
C ILE A 333 -0.97 -16.90 -13.62
N VAL A 334 -1.66 -17.77 -14.34
CA VAL A 334 -3.13 -17.79 -14.44
C VAL A 334 -3.63 -19.21 -14.24
N GLY A 335 -4.57 -19.40 -13.32
CA GLY A 335 -5.07 -20.73 -12.98
C GLY A 335 -3.96 -21.66 -12.46
N ALA A 336 -3.05 -21.12 -11.62
CA ALA A 336 -1.88 -21.79 -11.08
C ALA A 336 -0.86 -22.30 -12.14
N ARG A 337 -0.93 -21.78 -13.36
CA ARG A 337 -0.01 -22.15 -14.45
C ARG A 337 0.85 -20.95 -14.82
N LYS A 338 2.16 -21.09 -14.70
CA LYS A 338 3.15 -20.11 -15.19
C LYS A 338 3.30 -20.25 -16.70
N GLY A 339 3.36 -19.11 -17.42
CA GLY A 339 3.60 -19.06 -18.85
C GLY A 339 4.05 -17.70 -19.34
N ALA A 340 4.77 -17.68 -20.45
CA ALA A 340 5.12 -16.46 -21.17
C ALA A 340 3.89 -15.88 -21.88
N TRP A 341 3.99 -14.64 -22.30
CA TRP A 341 2.98 -14.06 -23.18
C TRP A 341 3.06 -14.65 -24.58
N LYS A 342 1.89 -14.97 -25.14
CA LYS A 342 1.77 -15.37 -26.54
C LYS A 342 2.31 -14.25 -27.44
N LYS A 343 3.15 -14.63 -28.39
CA LYS A 343 3.71 -13.67 -29.35
C LYS A 343 2.61 -13.03 -30.20
N ALA A 344 2.88 -11.80 -30.64
CA ALA A 344 2.04 -11.12 -31.61
C ALA A 344 2.02 -11.88 -32.97
N PRO A 345 1.03 -11.62 -33.84
CA PRO A 345 0.95 -12.28 -35.15
C PRO A 345 2.20 -12.08 -36.03
N ASP A 346 2.94 -11.01 -35.84
CA ASP A 346 4.21 -10.71 -36.51
C ASP A 346 5.43 -11.39 -35.88
N GLY A 347 5.21 -12.25 -34.87
CA GLY A 347 6.24 -13.02 -34.16
C GLY A 347 7.00 -12.23 -33.07
N LYS A 348 6.67 -10.94 -32.87
CA LYS A 348 7.30 -10.13 -31.81
C LYS A 348 6.86 -10.55 -30.41
N ALA A 349 7.75 -10.35 -29.45
CA ALA A 349 7.42 -10.50 -28.04
C ALA A 349 6.35 -9.47 -27.63
N VAL A 350 5.39 -9.93 -26.84
CA VAL A 350 4.37 -9.08 -26.21
C VAL A 350 4.80 -8.80 -24.77
N GLU A 351 4.67 -7.57 -24.33
CA GLU A 351 4.91 -7.16 -22.96
C GLU A 351 3.65 -6.56 -22.34
N PHE A 352 3.46 -6.79 -21.04
CA PHE A 352 2.33 -6.27 -20.28
C PHE A 352 2.78 -5.14 -19.36
N TYR A 353 2.40 -3.91 -19.68
CA TYR A 353 2.89 -2.71 -18.99
C TYR A 353 1.98 -2.20 -17.86
N HIS A 354 0.79 -2.77 -17.65
CA HIS A 354 -0.17 -2.30 -16.64
C HIS A 354 0.26 -2.58 -15.19
N GLY A 355 1.41 -3.22 -15.00
CA GLY A 355 2.11 -3.26 -13.71
C GLY A 355 2.72 -1.91 -13.31
N ASP A 356 2.97 -1.02 -14.28
CA ASP A 356 3.27 0.38 -14.01
C ASP A 356 1.99 1.13 -13.65
N PHE A 357 2.01 1.79 -12.49
CA PHE A 357 0.84 2.53 -12.02
C PHE A 357 0.50 3.74 -12.92
N ALA A 358 1.46 4.30 -13.65
CA ALA A 358 1.19 5.32 -14.65
C ALA A 358 0.32 4.79 -15.78
N VAL A 359 0.65 3.60 -16.30
CA VAL A 359 -0.12 2.93 -17.37
C VAL A 359 -1.49 2.46 -16.84
N PHE A 360 -1.53 1.88 -15.64
CA PHE A 360 -2.79 1.47 -15.02
C PHE A 360 -3.69 2.67 -14.72
N GLY A 361 -3.13 3.77 -14.22
CA GLY A 361 -3.87 5.02 -14.01
C GLY A 361 -4.45 5.59 -15.31
N SER A 362 -3.68 5.58 -16.40
CA SER A 362 -4.20 5.98 -17.73
C SER A 362 -5.37 5.12 -18.16
N LEU A 363 -5.29 3.79 -18.00
CA LEU A 363 -6.40 2.88 -18.25
C LEU A 363 -7.66 3.26 -17.44
N LEU A 364 -7.51 3.60 -16.15
CA LEU A 364 -8.63 4.05 -15.32
C LEU A 364 -9.20 5.37 -15.83
N GLY A 365 -8.35 6.31 -16.28
CA GLY A 365 -8.75 7.56 -16.92
C GLY A 365 -9.59 7.34 -18.19
N ASP A 366 -9.14 6.44 -19.05
CA ASP A 366 -9.84 6.07 -20.28
C ASP A 366 -11.23 5.46 -19.98
N LEU A 367 -11.31 4.61 -18.96
CA LEU A 367 -12.58 4.02 -18.49
C LEU A 367 -13.51 5.05 -17.83
N ALA A 368 -13.00 6.19 -17.38
CA ALA A 368 -13.85 7.28 -16.87
C ALA A 368 -14.61 8.05 -17.96
N GLY A 369 -14.12 7.99 -19.20
CA GLY A 369 -14.65 8.74 -20.34
C GLY A 369 -14.10 10.16 -20.45
N ALA A 370 -13.96 10.66 -21.66
CA ALA A 370 -13.34 11.95 -21.98
C ALA A 370 -14.01 13.18 -21.32
N GLU A 371 -15.30 13.10 -20.97
CA GLU A 371 -16.03 14.20 -20.33
C GLU A 371 -15.58 14.47 -18.89
N HIS A 372 -14.95 13.50 -18.22
CA HIS A 372 -14.55 13.61 -16.82
C HIS A 372 -13.04 13.86 -16.63
N ALA A 373 -12.24 13.75 -17.70
CA ALA A 373 -10.78 13.91 -17.64
C ALA A 373 -10.29 15.37 -17.62
N SER A 374 -11.19 16.35 -17.79
CA SER A 374 -10.86 17.77 -18.03
C SER A 374 -11.26 18.73 -16.90
N VAL A 375 -11.47 18.24 -15.67
CA VAL A 375 -11.75 19.12 -14.53
C VAL A 375 -10.54 19.23 -13.59
#